data_c06d552465d2458bbc15bf9d4b4d1e67
#
_entry.id   c06d552465d2458bbc15bf9d4b4d1e67
#
_cell.length_a   1.000
_cell.length_b   1.000
_cell.length_c   1.000
_cell.angle_alpha   90.00
_cell.angle_beta   90.00
_cell.angle_gamma   90.00
#
_symmetry.space_group_name_H-M   'P 1'
#
loop_
_entity.id
_entity.type
_entity.pdbx_description
1 polymer ?
#
loop_
_entity_poly.entity_id
_entity_poly.type
_entity_poly.pdbx_seq_one_letter_code
_entity_poly.pdbx_strand_id
1 'polypeptide(L)'
;MKSRFIASTVGALALTVLATGAYAGSHATAACLITKNNTNPFFVKMKEGAEAKAEAAGVALSSYAGKLDGDAGPQIIAIENCMAMGAKGILITAANDSVVPALKKARAAGILVIALDTPLSDPDAQDMTFATDNFEAGLLIGRWAKATLGAAAKDAKIGMLDINKDNISVDVQRDTGFLIGFGIEVPNLKILGSETDPRVIGHESALGNPEGGVKSVENLLAKNPDMNVIYTINEPAAEGAYQALKKAGKEKGVLIVSVDGGCPGIASVKSGVIGATSQQYPLLMASKGIEAIAAWAKDGTKPSASEGLNFFNTGVNLVTDSPAAGVPSIDSTKGTELCWG
;
A
#
# COMPACT_ATOMS: atom_id res chain seq x y z
N MET A 1 23.98 102.90 14.48
CA MET A 1 23.61 101.91 15.45
C MET A 1 22.91 100.80 14.71
N LYS A 2 23.57 99.63 14.59
CA LYS A 2 23.18 98.52 13.65
C LYS A 2 22.54 97.42 14.43
N SER A 3 21.26 97.13 14.18
CA SER A 3 20.50 95.99 14.66
C SER A 3 20.73 94.78 13.76
N ARG A 4 21.17 93.70 14.38
CA ARG A 4 21.31 92.39 13.72
C ARG A 4 20.12 91.50 14.03
N PHE A 5 19.37 91.13 13.03
CA PHE A 5 18.38 90.06 13.10
C PHE A 5 19.05 88.68 13.03
N ILE A 6 18.73 87.83 14.01
CA ILE A 6 19.10 86.43 14.05
C ILE A 6 17.89 85.65 13.57
N ALA A 7 18.04 84.94 12.40
CA ALA A 7 17.03 84.03 11.91
C ALA A 7 17.25 82.62 12.50
N SER A 8 16.27 82.14 13.24
CA SER A 8 16.27 80.77 13.76
C SER A 8 15.64 79.81 12.72
N THR A 9 16.47 78.91 12.15
CA THR A 9 16.00 77.81 11.32
C THR A 9 15.56 76.63 12.16
N VAL A 10 14.26 76.35 12.17
CA VAL A 10 13.68 75.15 12.76
C VAL A 10 13.83 73.97 11.74
N GLY A 11 14.72 73.05 12.06
CA GLY A 11 14.92 71.82 11.26
C GLY A 11 13.82 70.83 11.63
N ALA A 12 12.99 70.46 10.64
CA ALA A 12 12.02 69.38 10.74
C ALA A 12 12.74 68.03 10.57
N LEU A 13 12.83 67.27 11.66
CA LEU A 13 13.31 65.87 11.62
C LEU A 13 12.17 64.97 11.07
N ALA A 14 12.30 64.55 9.81
CA ALA A 14 11.40 63.54 9.25
C ALA A 14 11.81 62.16 9.80
N LEU A 15 11.00 61.58 10.72
CA LEU A 15 11.10 60.16 11.10
C LEU A 15 10.61 59.30 9.97
N THR A 16 11.52 58.68 9.20
CA THR A 16 11.21 57.60 8.30
C THR A 16 10.99 56.31 9.12
N VAL A 17 9.71 55.92 9.31
CA VAL A 17 9.34 54.63 9.86
C VAL A 17 9.64 53.60 8.76
N LEU A 18 10.75 52.90 8.89
CA LEU A 18 11.03 51.69 8.13
C LEU A 18 10.04 50.60 8.60
N ALA A 19 8.97 50.41 7.83
CA ALA A 19 8.10 49.23 7.99
C ALA A 19 8.95 48.00 7.61
N THR A 20 9.55 47.35 8.62
CA THR A 20 10.08 46.00 8.46
C THR A 20 8.91 45.09 8.21
N GLY A 21 8.60 44.84 6.93
CA GLY A 21 7.71 43.78 6.54
C GLY A 21 8.29 42.49 7.12
N ALA A 22 7.62 41.95 8.14
CA ALA A 22 7.87 40.57 8.58
C ALA A 22 7.57 39.66 7.39
N TYR A 23 8.60 39.25 6.69
CA TYR A 23 8.52 38.06 5.84
C TYR A 23 8.21 36.91 6.78
N ALA A 24 6.93 36.64 6.99
CA ALA A 24 6.51 35.32 7.47
C ALA A 24 7.02 34.33 6.42
N GLY A 25 8.19 33.77 6.66
CA GLY A 25 8.67 32.66 5.89
C GLY A 25 7.57 31.62 5.96
N SER A 26 6.95 31.32 4.82
CA SER A 26 5.99 30.23 4.73
C SER A 26 6.79 28.97 5.08
N HIS A 27 6.71 28.53 6.33
CA HIS A 27 7.24 27.22 6.69
C HIS A 27 6.51 26.22 5.80
N ALA A 28 7.27 25.54 4.94
CA ALA A 28 6.71 24.50 4.09
C ALA A 28 5.90 23.53 4.95
N THR A 29 4.73 23.13 4.48
CA THR A 29 3.90 22.13 5.17
C THR A 29 4.73 20.87 5.37
N ALA A 30 5.02 20.49 6.62
CA ALA A 30 5.76 19.27 6.93
C ALA A 30 4.82 18.06 6.91
N ALA A 31 5.25 16.98 6.27
CA ALA A 31 4.55 15.71 6.21
C ALA A 31 5.51 14.54 6.40
N CYS A 32 4.98 13.39 6.79
CA CYS A 32 5.73 12.15 6.88
C CYS A 32 5.11 11.05 6.01
N LEU A 33 5.97 10.23 5.41
CA LEU A 33 5.63 8.93 4.88
C LEU A 33 6.34 7.85 5.71
N ILE A 34 5.60 6.83 6.16
CA ILE A 34 6.12 5.73 6.96
C ILE A 34 5.69 4.41 6.30
N THR A 35 6.62 3.69 5.70
CA THR A 35 6.36 2.41 5.00
C THR A 35 6.75 1.20 5.86
N LYS A 36 6.30 -0.02 5.50
CA LYS A 36 6.63 -1.26 6.21
C LYS A 36 8.12 -1.59 6.10
N ASN A 37 8.69 -1.41 4.90
CA ASN A 37 10.13 -1.58 4.64
C ASN A 37 10.54 -0.75 3.41
N ASN A 38 11.83 -0.76 3.07
CA ASN A 38 12.40 -0.04 1.94
C ASN A 38 12.99 -0.97 0.86
N THR A 39 12.67 -2.25 0.89
CA THR A 39 13.18 -3.27 -0.04
C THR A 39 12.10 -3.81 -0.98
N ASN A 40 10.84 -3.86 -0.54
CA ASN A 40 9.73 -4.23 -1.40
C ASN A 40 9.47 -3.13 -2.42
N PRO A 41 9.49 -3.45 -3.74
CA PRO A 41 9.27 -2.47 -4.83
C PRO A 41 7.98 -1.65 -4.68
N PHE A 42 6.93 -2.24 -4.12
CA PHE A 42 5.66 -1.55 -3.84
C PHE A 42 5.86 -0.31 -2.95
N PHE A 43 6.60 -0.46 -1.83
CA PHE A 43 6.85 0.66 -0.92
C PHE A 43 7.88 1.63 -1.45
N VAL A 44 8.86 1.15 -2.25
CA VAL A 44 9.81 2.03 -2.96
C VAL A 44 9.06 2.95 -3.90
N LYS A 45 8.13 2.41 -4.71
CA LYS A 45 7.33 3.21 -5.65
C LYS A 45 6.32 4.11 -4.95
N MET A 46 5.73 3.66 -3.86
CA MET A 46 4.90 4.50 -3.01
C MET A 46 5.67 5.75 -2.53
N LYS A 47 6.92 5.57 -2.09
CA LYS A 47 7.79 6.66 -1.70
C LYS A 47 8.09 7.61 -2.85
N GLU A 48 8.45 7.11 -4.03
CA GLU A 48 8.68 7.92 -5.23
C GLU A 48 7.44 8.77 -5.58
N GLY A 49 6.24 8.18 -5.53
CA GLY A 49 4.98 8.89 -5.77
C GLY A 49 4.71 9.99 -4.74
N ALA A 50 5.03 9.74 -3.47
CA ALA A 50 4.92 10.74 -2.41
C ALA A 50 5.92 11.88 -2.60
N GLU A 51 7.19 11.57 -2.90
CA GLU A 51 8.26 12.56 -3.09
C GLU A 51 7.97 13.47 -4.28
N ALA A 52 7.62 12.92 -5.44
CA ALA A 52 7.27 13.69 -6.63
C ALA A 52 6.08 14.62 -6.39
N LYS A 53 5.05 14.14 -5.68
CA LYS A 53 3.89 14.96 -5.36
C LYS A 53 4.16 16.01 -4.29
N ALA A 54 4.99 15.69 -3.30
CA ALA A 54 5.40 16.62 -2.25
C ALA A 54 6.19 17.79 -2.83
N GLU A 55 7.14 17.53 -3.73
CA GLU A 55 7.86 18.56 -4.48
C GLU A 55 6.91 19.48 -5.24
N ALA A 56 5.99 18.90 -6.03
CA ALA A 56 5.02 19.65 -6.81
C ALA A 56 4.04 20.48 -5.97
N ALA A 57 3.74 20.04 -4.73
CA ALA A 57 2.82 20.70 -3.81
C ALA A 57 3.51 21.64 -2.80
N GLY A 58 4.84 21.75 -2.80
CA GLY A 58 5.59 22.53 -1.82
C GLY A 58 5.51 21.97 -0.40
N VAL A 59 5.36 20.64 -0.26
CA VAL A 59 5.31 19.93 1.01
C VAL A 59 6.71 19.41 1.36
N ALA A 60 7.18 19.70 2.58
CA ALA A 60 8.43 19.15 3.11
C ALA A 60 8.18 17.72 3.62
N LEU A 61 8.53 16.73 2.82
CA LEU A 61 8.30 15.32 3.14
C LEU A 61 9.51 14.69 3.83
N SER A 62 9.27 14.04 4.98
CA SER A 62 10.23 13.14 5.62
C SER A 62 9.78 11.69 5.44
N SER A 63 10.64 10.84 4.88
CA SER A 63 10.33 9.43 4.62
C SER A 63 11.05 8.51 5.60
N TYR A 64 10.30 7.57 6.19
CA TYR A 64 10.77 6.55 7.11
C TYR A 64 10.30 5.17 6.63
N ALA A 65 11.00 4.13 7.07
CA ALA A 65 10.63 2.75 6.79
C ALA A 65 10.90 1.86 8.01
N GLY A 66 10.07 0.84 8.18
CA GLY A 66 10.38 -0.30 9.04
C GLY A 66 11.51 -1.16 8.46
N LYS A 67 11.85 -2.24 9.13
CA LYS A 67 12.88 -3.19 8.67
C LYS A 67 12.26 -4.38 7.92
N LEU A 68 11.16 -4.88 8.43
CA LEU A 68 10.44 -6.06 7.93
C LEU A 68 8.93 -5.83 8.03
N ASP A 69 8.16 -6.58 7.24
CA ASP A 69 6.73 -6.70 7.47
C ASP A 69 6.47 -7.31 8.87
N GLY A 70 5.52 -6.72 9.62
CA GLY A 70 5.22 -7.12 11.00
C GLY A 70 6.05 -6.40 12.08
N ASP A 71 7.15 -5.69 11.75
CA ASP A 71 7.95 -4.92 12.73
C ASP A 71 7.45 -3.47 12.85
N ALA A 72 6.60 -3.21 13.84
CA ALA A 72 6.06 -1.88 14.12
C ALA A 72 6.99 -0.96 14.94
N GLY A 73 8.03 -1.49 15.57
CA GLY A 73 8.91 -0.71 16.46
C GLY A 73 9.50 0.53 15.80
N PRO A 74 10.19 0.42 14.64
CA PRO A 74 10.71 1.58 13.92
C PRO A 74 9.62 2.55 13.45
N GLN A 75 8.40 2.06 13.13
CA GLN A 75 7.29 2.92 12.73
C GLN A 75 6.77 3.78 13.89
N ILE A 76 6.71 3.23 15.11
CA ILE A 76 6.32 3.99 16.31
C ILE A 76 7.30 5.14 16.54
N ILE A 77 8.61 4.88 16.45
CA ILE A 77 9.64 5.93 16.56
C ILE A 77 9.46 7.00 15.47
N ALA A 78 9.18 6.58 14.24
CA ALA A 78 8.93 7.50 13.13
C ALA A 78 7.69 8.38 13.37
N ILE A 79 6.60 7.84 13.92
CA ILE A 79 5.40 8.62 14.28
C ILE A 79 5.75 9.68 15.33
N GLU A 80 6.50 9.31 16.36
CA GLU A 80 6.93 10.25 17.41
C GLU A 80 7.84 11.36 16.85
N ASN A 81 8.76 11.03 15.94
CA ASN A 81 9.58 12.01 15.24
C ASN A 81 8.73 12.98 14.40
N CYS A 82 7.71 12.47 13.70
CA CYS A 82 6.78 13.29 12.92
C CYS A 82 5.99 14.27 13.80
N MET A 83 5.55 13.80 14.97
CA MET A 83 4.92 14.67 15.96
C MET A 83 5.87 15.76 16.46
N ALA A 84 7.11 15.39 16.82
CA ALA A 84 8.12 16.30 17.33
C ALA A 84 8.50 17.40 16.32
N MET A 85 8.55 17.09 15.01
CA MET A 85 8.83 18.08 13.95
C MET A 85 7.62 18.95 13.58
N GLY A 86 6.45 18.71 14.16
CA GLY A 86 5.23 19.48 13.89
C GLY A 86 4.61 19.17 12.53
N ALA A 87 4.72 17.93 12.06
CA ALA A 87 4.10 17.49 10.81
C ALA A 87 2.59 17.77 10.79
N LYS A 88 2.05 18.18 9.64
CA LYS A 88 0.62 18.40 9.43
C LYS A 88 -0.11 17.13 9.05
N GLY A 89 0.62 16.13 8.55
CA GLY A 89 0.06 14.84 8.21
C GLY A 89 1.08 13.72 8.22
N ILE A 90 0.58 12.51 8.44
CA ILE A 90 1.32 11.25 8.40
C ILE A 90 0.62 10.32 7.43
N LEU A 91 1.35 9.85 6.43
CA LEU A 91 0.99 8.74 5.57
C LEU A 91 1.68 7.49 6.11
N ILE A 92 0.94 6.40 6.35
CA ILE A 92 1.51 5.19 6.93
C ILE A 92 0.95 3.92 6.28
N THR A 93 1.85 3.00 5.90
CA THR A 93 1.50 1.59 5.70
C THR A 93 1.87 0.83 6.96
N ALA A 94 0.88 0.56 7.82
CA ALA A 94 1.13 -0.04 9.12
C ALA A 94 1.63 -1.47 9.01
N ALA A 95 2.69 -1.81 9.74
CA ALA A 95 3.21 -3.17 9.85
C ALA A 95 2.25 -4.07 10.65
N ASN A 96 1.65 -3.54 11.71
CA ASN A 96 0.57 -4.13 12.50
C ASN A 96 -0.06 -3.06 13.41
N ASP A 97 -1.07 -3.45 14.19
CA ASP A 97 -1.83 -2.54 15.05
C ASP A 97 -1.08 -1.99 16.27
N SER A 98 0.15 -2.41 16.53
CA SER A 98 0.97 -1.83 17.62
C SER A 98 1.26 -0.33 17.41
N VAL A 99 1.11 0.19 16.20
CA VAL A 99 1.22 1.63 15.87
C VAL A 99 0.01 2.45 16.33
N VAL A 100 -1.16 1.81 16.58
CA VAL A 100 -2.43 2.48 16.88
C VAL A 100 -2.34 3.48 18.03
N PRO A 101 -1.74 3.18 19.20
CA PRO A 101 -1.65 4.14 20.29
C PRO A 101 -0.87 5.42 19.90
N ALA A 102 0.21 5.28 19.13
CA ALA A 102 1.02 6.42 18.67
C ALA A 102 0.25 7.26 17.65
N LEU A 103 -0.47 6.64 16.72
CA LEU A 103 -1.29 7.32 15.72
C LEU A 103 -2.46 8.08 16.36
N LYS A 104 -3.11 7.50 17.38
CA LYS A 104 -4.16 8.20 18.14
C LYS A 104 -3.62 9.46 18.84
N LYS A 105 -2.40 9.40 19.39
CA LYS A 105 -1.72 10.59 19.94
C LYS A 105 -1.45 11.65 18.85
N ALA A 106 -0.99 11.23 17.67
CA ALA A 106 -0.75 12.14 16.54
C ALA A 106 -2.06 12.85 16.12
N ARG A 107 -3.16 12.10 15.98
CA ARG A 107 -4.49 12.67 15.66
C ARG A 107 -4.97 13.63 16.73
N ALA A 108 -4.82 13.29 18.00
CA ALA A 108 -5.17 14.18 19.13
C ALA A 108 -4.35 15.48 19.13
N ALA A 109 -3.13 15.47 18.56
CA ALA A 109 -2.30 16.65 18.34
C ALA A 109 -2.68 17.45 17.06
N GLY A 110 -3.75 17.06 16.34
CA GLY A 110 -4.23 17.75 15.14
C GLY A 110 -3.50 17.36 13.85
N ILE A 111 -2.76 16.26 13.85
CA ILE A 111 -2.07 15.73 12.66
C ILE A 111 -3.05 14.86 11.89
N LEU A 112 -3.20 15.10 10.58
CA LEU A 112 -4.00 14.25 9.69
C LEU A 112 -3.29 12.91 9.52
N VAL A 113 -3.95 11.81 9.85
CA VAL A 113 -3.41 10.45 9.69
C VAL A 113 -4.14 9.73 8.56
N ILE A 114 -3.39 9.34 7.54
CA ILE A 114 -3.90 8.57 6.40
C ILE A 114 -3.18 7.22 6.37
N ALA A 115 -3.94 6.15 6.50
CA ALA A 115 -3.44 4.81 6.23
C ALA A 115 -3.34 4.61 4.70
N LEU A 116 -2.21 4.10 4.23
CA LEU A 116 -2.01 3.72 2.84
C LEU A 116 -2.02 2.18 2.75
N ASP A 117 -2.67 1.63 1.74
CA ASP A 117 -2.74 0.20 1.45
C ASP A 117 -3.41 -0.64 2.55
N THR A 118 -2.94 -0.53 3.78
CA THR A 118 -3.35 -1.36 4.91
C THR A 118 -4.19 -0.54 5.91
N PRO A 119 -5.54 -0.68 5.95
CA PRO A 119 -6.37 -0.04 6.97
C PRO A 119 -6.03 -0.58 8.36
N LEU A 120 -6.10 0.29 9.36
CA LEU A 120 -5.93 -0.09 10.76
C LEU A 120 -7.22 -0.74 11.30
N SER A 121 -7.09 -1.65 12.26
CA SER A 121 -8.25 -2.31 12.87
C SER A 121 -9.09 -1.33 13.71
N ASP A 122 -8.45 -0.31 14.30
CA ASP A 122 -9.12 0.75 15.05
C ASP A 122 -9.37 1.96 14.13
N PRO A 123 -10.63 2.24 13.73
CA PRO A 123 -10.96 3.35 12.85
C PRO A 123 -10.63 4.72 13.45
N ASP A 124 -10.50 4.83 14.78
CA ASP A 124 -10.10 6.08 15.43
C ASP A 124 -8.61 6.36 15.36
N ALA A 125 -7.80 5.46 14.82
CA ALA A 125 -6.37 5.66 14.64
C ALA A 125 -6.00 6.37 13.32
N GLN A 126 -6.96 6.54 12.40
CA GLN A 126 -6.78 7.15 11.09
C GLN A 126 -7.94 8.09 10.75
N ASP A 127 -7.71 9.06 9.88
CA ASP A 127 -8.78 9.92 9.34
C ASP A 127 -9.35 9.35 8.05
N MET A 128 -8.52 8.67 7.26
CA MET A 128 -8.91 8.01 6.01
C MET A 128 -7.93 6.88 5.69
N THR A 129 -8.38 5.91 4.88
CA THR A 129 -7.50 4.95 4.20
C THR A 129 -7.51 5.23 2.69
N PHE A 130 -6.34 5.20 2.05
CA PHE A 130 -6.21 5.18 0.59
C PHE A 130 -5.61 3.83 0.19
N ALA A 131 -6.39 3.01 -0.49
CA ALA A 131 -6.04 1.63 -0.74
C ALA A 131 -6.68 1.10 -2.02
N THR A 132 -6.18 -0.03 -2.49
CA THR A 132 -6.90 -0.93 -3.39
C THR A 132 -8.05 -1.59 -2.63
N ASP A 133 -9.12 -1.94 -3.31
CA ASP A 133 -10.09 -2.91 -2.80
C ASP A 133 -9.42 -4.30 -2.81
N ASN A 134 -8.83 -4.66 -1.66
CA ASN A 134 -8.05 -5.88 -1.52
C ASN A 134 -8.93 -7.14 -1.61
N PHE A 135 -10.20 -7.05 -1.19
CA PHE A 135 -11.13 -8.15 -1.38
C PHE A 135 -11.43 -8.38 -2.86
N GLU A 136 -11.71 -7.31 -3.62
CA GLU A 136 -11.92 -7.40 -5.07
C GLU A 136 -10.65 -7.88 -5.79
N ALA A 137 -9.46 -7.46 -5.35
CA ALA A 137 -8.20 -7.96 -5.93
C ALA A 137 -8.09 -9.49 -5.82
N GLY A 138 -8.38 -10.05 -4.64
CA GLY A 138 -8.44 -11.50 -4.44
C GLY A 138 -9.56 -12.16 -5.24
N LEU A 139 -10.76 -11.58 -5.22
CA LEU A 139 -11.94 -12.10 -5.91
C LEU A 139 -11.71 -12.26 -7.42
N LEU A 140 -11.06 -11.29 -8.05
CA LEU A 140 -10.75 -11.32 -9.47
C LEU A 140 -9.81 -12.49 -9.84
N ILE A 141 -8.69 -12.64 -9.12
CA ILE A 141 -7.74 -13.74 -9.37
C ILE A 141 -8.36 -15.10 -9.03
N GLY A 142 -9.22 -15.20 -8.02
CA GLY A 142 -9.93 -16.42 -7.66
C GLY A 142 -10.93 -16.86 -8.74
N ARG A 143 -11.77 -15.92 -9.22
CA ARG A 143 -12.71 -16.16 -10.33
C ARG A 143 -11.99 -16.56 -11.60
N TRP A 144 -10.90 -15.89 -11.91
CA TRP A 144 -10.09 -16.21 -13.08
C TRP A 144 -9.45 -17.59 -12.98
N ALA A 145 -8.84 -17.94 -11.85
CA ALA A 145 -8.22 -19.26 -11.63
C ALA A 145 -9.24 -20.39 -11.75
N LYS A 146 -10.43 -20.24 -11.13
CA LYS A 146 -11.53 -21.18 -11.27
C LYS A 146 -11.97 -21.35 -12.72
N ALA A 147 -12.18 -20.26 -13.43
CA ALA A 147 -12.63 -20.27 -14.82
C ALA A 147 -11.57 -20.90 -15.74
N THR A 148 -10.30 -20.59 -15.53
CA THR A 148 -9.16 -21.16 -16.28
C THR A 148 -9.04 -22.66 -16.09
N LEU A 149 -9.23 -23.16 -14.87
CA LEU A 149 -9.23 -24.61 -14.59
C LEU A 149 -10.49 -25.32 -15.09
N GLY A 150 -11.59 -24.61 -15.26
CA GLY A 150 -12.86 -25.18 -15.73
C GLY A 150 -13.31 -26.37 -14.86
N ALA A 151 -13.55 -27.52 -15.50
CA ALA A 151 -13.98 -28.74 -14.79
C ALA A 151 -12.95 -29.26 -13.76
N ALA A 152 -11.66 -28.97 -13.95
CA ALA A 152 -10.60 -29.38 -13.02
C ALA A 152 -10.60 -28.60 -11.71
N ALA A 153 -11.29 -27.46 -11.62
CA ALA A 153 -11.36 -26.66 -10.41
C ALA A 153 -11.96 -27.40 -9.20
N LYS A 154 -12.79 -28.43 -9.43
CA LYS A 154 -13.36 -29.26 -8.36
C LYS A 154 -12.31 -30.14 -7.65
N ASP A 155 -11.22 -30.47 -8.35
CA ASP A 155 -10.15 -31.35 -7.88
C ASP A 155 -8.86 -30.54 -7.56
N ALA A 156 -8.95 -29.21 -7.52
CA ALA A 156 -7.81 -28.34 -7.26
C ALA A 156 -7.14 -28.67 -5.90
N LYS A 157 -5.81 -28.50 -5.86
CA LYS A 157 -4.99 -28.59 -4.65
C LYS A 157 -4.28 -27.26 -4.50
N ILE A 158 -4.85 -26.40 -3.64
CA ILE A 158 -4.52 -24.98 -3.53
C ILE A 158 -3.60 -24.76 -2.34
N GLY A 159 -2.42 -24.26 -2.59
CA GLY A 159 -1.52 -23.71 -1.56
C GLY A 159 -1.73 -22.21 -1.40
N MET A 160 -1.89 -21.76 -0.16
CA MET A 160 -2.06 -20.35 0.19
C MET A 160 -0.76 -19.80 0.76
N LEU A 161 -0.22 -18.75 0.13
CA LEU A 161 0.99 -18.06 0.60
C LEU A 161 0.59 -16.69 1.16
N ASP A 162 0.48 -16.62 2.48
CA ASP A 162 0.08 -15.43 3.22
C ASP A 162 1.29 -14.58 3.62
N ILE A 163 1.09 -13.37 4.13
CA ILE A 163 2.19 -12.60 4.73
C ILE A 163 2.67 -13.33 5.99
N ASN A 164 1.77 -13.47 6.97
CA ASN A 164 2.04 -14.12 8.24
C ASN A 164 0.71 -14.55 8.92
N LYS A 165 0.77 -14.93 10.19
CA LYS A 165 -0.41 -15.39 10.96
C LYS A 165 -1.13 -14.29 11.74
N ASP A 166 -0.76 -13.02 11.57
CA ASP A 166 -1.26 -11.91 12.39
C ASP A 166 -2.61 -11.34 11.91
N ASN A 167 -3.26 -11.96 10.90
CA ASN A 167 -4.51 -11.51 10.30
C ASN A 167 -4.49 -10.05 9.87
N ILE A 168 -3.38 -9.63 9.24
CA ILE A 168 -3.26 -8.29 8.66
C ILE A 168 -4.37 -8.09 7.64
N SER A 169 -5.04 -6.95 7.67
CA SER A 169 -6.26 -6.70 6.89
C SER A 169 -6.11 -6.93 5.38
N VAL A 170 -4.98 -6.52 4.78
CA VAL A 170 -4.74 -6.76 3.34
C VAL A 170 -4.61 -8.25 3.03
N ASP A 171 -3.98 -9.00 3.92
CA ASP A 171 -3.78 -10.45 3.78
C ASP A 171 -5.13 -11.17 3.85
N VAL A 172 -5.89 -10.93 4.93
CA VAL A 172 -7.22 -11.52 5.12
C VAL A 172 -8.17 -11.19 3.98
N GLN A 173 -8.17 -9.94 3.49
CA GLN A 173 -9.08 -9.53 2.41
C GLN A 173 -8.73 -10.17 1.07
N ARG A 174 -7.44 -10.21 0.68
CA ARG A 174 -6.99 -10.84 -0.57
C ARG A 174 -7.24 -12.34 -0.55
N ASP A 175 -6.87 -13.01 0.54
CA ASP A 175 -7.10 -14.43 0.77
C ASP A 175 -8.58 -14.79 0.69
N THR A 176 -9.41 -14.15 1.51
CA THR A 176 -10.87 -14.35 1.52
C THR A 176 -11.49 -14.07 0.14
N GLY A 177 -11.06 -13.00 -0.52
CA GLY A 177 -11.49 -12.68 -1.87
C GLY A 177 -11.15 -13.79 -2.85
N PHE A 178 -9.92 -14.29 -2.83
CA PHE A 178 -9.49 -15.40 -3.69
C PHE A 178 -10.31 -16.66 -3.45
N LEU A 179 -10.46 -17.08 -2.20
CA LEU A 179 -11.22 -18.28 -1.83
C LEU A 179 -12.69 -18.20 -2.30
N ILE A 180 -13.36 -17.09 -2.01
CA ILE A 180 -14.76 -16.85 -2.46
C ILE A 180 -14.83 -16.79 -3.99
N GLY A 181 -13.90 -16.11 -4.65
CA GLY A 181 -13.82 -16.06 -6.11
C GLY A 181 -13.63 -17.44 -6.74
N PHE A 182 -12.84 -18.27 -6.11
CA PHE A 182 -12.64 -19.68 -6.52
C PHE A 182 -13.86 -20.56 -6.22
N GLY A 183 -14.81 -20.09 -5.40
CA GLY A 183 -16.01 -20.81 -5.00
C GLY A 183 -15.79 -21.72 -3.80
N ILE A 184 -14.98 -21.27 -2.87
CA ILE A 184 -14.74 -21.87 -1.55
C ILE A 184 -15.44 -21.02 -0.51
N GLU A 185 -16.18 -21.65 0.40
CA GLU A 185 -16.83 -20.96 1.51
C GLU A 185 -15.82 -20.57 2.58
N VAL A 186 -15.89 -19.32 3.06
CA VAL A 186 -15.05 -18.80 4.13
C VAL A 186 -15.95 -18.42 5.31
N PRO A 187 -16.02 -19.25 6.36
CA PRO A 187 -16.94 -19.05 7.50
C PRO A 187 -16.65 -17.77 8.30
N ASN A 188 -15.39 -17.36 8.41
CA ASN A 188 -15.00 -16.15 9.12
C ASN A 188 -14.11 -15.27 8.24
N LEU A 189 -14.69 -14.18 7.75
CA LEU A 189 -14.04 -13.21 6.84
C LEU A 189 -12.98 -12.31 7.51
N LYS A 190 -12.67 -12.54 8.78
CA LYS A 190 -11.73 -11.72 9.56
C LYS A 190 -10.44 -12.43 9.94
N ILE A 191 -10.36 -13.73 9.66
CA ILE A 191 -9.18 -14.55 9.99
C ILE A 191 -8.78 -15.43 8.80
N LEU A 192 -7.48 -15.61 8.62
CA LEU A 192 -6.91 -16.54 7.65
C LEU A 192 -7.21 -18.00 8.05
N GLY A 193 -7.38 -18.87 7.05
CA GLY A 193 -7.51 -20.31 7.27
C GLY A 193 -8.78 -20.73 8.03
N SER A 194 -9.88 -19.96 7.88
CA SER A 194 -11.17 -20.34 8.49
C SER A 194 -11.97 -21.32 7.64
N GLU A 195 -11.62 -21.53 6.39
CA GLU A 195 -12.25 -22.48 5.49
C GLU A 195 -11.90 -23.93 5.88
N THR A 196 -12.77 -24.85 5.47
CA THR A 196 -12.61 -26.30 5.71
C THR A 196 -12.67 -27.10 4.41
N ASP A 197 -12.60 -26.40 3.27
CA ASP A 197 -12.67 -27.02 1.96
C ASP A 197 -11.40 -27.87 1.70
N PRO A 198 -11.52 -29.16 1.34
CA PRO A 198 -10.37 -30.05 1.16
C PRO A 198 -9.50 -29.69 -0.05
N ARG A 199 -9.91 -28.75 -0.87
CA ARG A 199 -9.08 -28.22 -1.96
C ARG A 199 -7.97 -27.32 -1.46
N VAL A 200 -8.11 -26.64 -0.30
CA VAL A 200 -7.06 -25.88 0.36
C VAL A 200 -6.17 -26.85 1.13
N ILE A 201 -4.93 -27.03 0.67
CA ILE A 201 -3.99 -27.98 1.27
C ILE A 201 -3.21 -27.37 2.46
N GLY A 202 -3.25 -26.05 2.62
CA GLY A 202 -2.68 -25.34 3.76
C GLY A 202 -2.29 -23.91 3.43
N HIS A 203 -2.04 -23.18 4.52
CA HIS A 203 -1.53 -21.83 4.58
C HIS A 203 -0.08 -21.83 5.06
N GLU A 204 0.79 -21.07 4.40
CA GLU A 204 2.19 -20.89 4.78
C GLU A 204 2.56 -19.41 4.77
N SER A 205 3.40 -19.00 5.73
CA SER A 205 3.84 -17.61 5.86
C SER A 205 5.00 -17.32 4.91
N ALA A 206 4.73 -16.60 3.82
CA ALA A 206 5.72 -16.21 2.81
C ALA A 206 6.42 -14.88 3.13
N LEU A 207 6.00 -14.15 4.16
CA LEU A 207 6.58 -12.88 4.61
C LEU A 207 6.63 -11.81 3.50
N GLY A 208 5.83 -11.97 2.46
CA GLY A 208 5.77 -11.06 1.32
C GLY A 208 7.08 -10.94 0.52
N ASN A 209 7.97 -11.93 0.57
CA ASN A 209 9.29 -11.89 -0.06
C ASN A 209 9.65 -13.23 -0.75
N PRO A 210 10.68 -13.26 -1.65
CA PRO A 210 11.03 -14.46 -2.39
C PRO A 210 11.51 -15.62 -1.51
N GLU A 211 12.29 -15.38 -0.48
CA GLU A 211 12.81 -16.42 0.40
C GLU A 211 11.69 -17.16 1.14
N GLY A 212 10.70 -16.37 1.61
CA GLY A 212 9.48 -16.91 2.23
C GLY A 212 8.65 -17.70 1.23
N GLY A 213 8.51 -17.21 0.00
CA GLY A 213 7.83 -17.91 -1.09
C GLY A 213 8.46 -19.28 -1.40
N VAL A 214 9.79 -19.34 -1.48
CA VAL A 214 10.52 -20.63 -1.66
C VAL A 214 10.18 -21.60 -0.55
N LYS A 215 10.34 -21.17 0.71
CA LYS A 215 10.11 -22.03 1.88
C LYS A 215 8.66 -22.51 1.96
N SER A 216 7.71 -21.63 1.71
CA SER A 216 6.28 -21.95 1.74
C SER A 216 5.90 -23.02 0.73
N VAL A 217 6.41 -22.92 -0.51
CA VAL A 217 6.14 -23.93 -1.55
C VAL A 217 6.83 -25.25 -1.25
N GLU A 218 8.08 -25.25 -0.74
CA GLU A 218 8.75 -26.48 -0.33
C GLU A 218 7.92 -27.21 0.76
N ASN A 219 7.39 -26.48 1.76
CA ASN A 219 6.54 -27.03 2.81
C ASN A 219 5.22 -27.58 2.25
N LEU A 220 4.53 -26.84 1.37
CA LEU A 220 3.26 -27.26 0.77
C LEU A 220 3.43 -28.48 -0.14
N LEU A 221 4.49 -28.55 -0.95
CA LEU A 221 4.80 -29.72 -1.76
C LEU A 221 5.13 -30.97 -0.93
N ALA A 222 5.75 -30.78 0.25
CA ALA A 222 5.98 -31.87 1.19
C ALA A 222 4.67 -32.40 1.80
N LYS A 223 3.69 -31.52 2.04
CA LYS A 223 2.35 -31.90 2.52
C LYS A 223 1.51 -32.56 1.42
N ASN A 224 1.55 -32.02 0.22
CA ASN A 224 0.79 -32.52 -0.93
C ASN A 224 1.57 -32.30 -2.24
N PRO A 225 2.23 -33.35 -2.77
CA PRO A 225 2.99 -33.25 -4.02
C PRO A 225 2.12 -33.01 -5.26
N ASP A 226 0.80 -33.16 -5.17
CA ASP A 226 -0.15 -32.95 -6.28
C ASP A 226 -0.73 -31.52 -6.29
N MET A 227 -0.14 -30.60 -5.50
CA MET A 227 -0.49 -29.17 -5.54
C MET A 227 -0.44 -28.65 -6.98
N ASN A 228 -1.52 -28.01 -7.43
CA ASN A 228 -1.65 -27.52 -8.80
C ASN A 228 -2.14 -26.06 -8.91
N VAL A 229 -2.42 -25.40 -7.78
CA VAL A 229 -2.71 -23.97 -7.70
C VAL A 229 -1.94 -23.38 -6.54
N ILE A 230 -1.36 -22.21 -6.76
CA ILE A 230 -0.75 -21.40 -5.71
C ILE A 230 -1.37 -20.00 -5.77
N TYR A 231 -2.00 -19.61 -4.68
CA TYR A 231 -2.29 -18.21 -4.39
C TYR A 231 -1.08 -17.60 -3.70
N THR A 232 -0.70 -16.39 -4.09
CA THR A 232 0.33 -15.62 -3.39
C THR A 232 -0.20 -14.23 -3.05
N ILE A 233 0.11 -13.80 -1.83
CA ILE A 233 -0.29 -12.48 -1.32
C ILE A 233 0.25 -11.33 -2.16
N ASN A 234 1.43 -11.51 -2.77
CA ASN A 234 2.11 -10.52 -3.60
C ASN A 234 3.08 -11.17 -4.61
N GLU A 235 3.55 -10.39 -5.57
CA GLU A 235 4.47 -10.86 -6.62
C GLU A 235 5.86 -11.27 -6.13
N PRO A 236 6.49 -10.64 -5.12
CA PRO A 236 7.74 -11.18 -4.56
C PRO A 236 7.60 -12.61 -4.01
N ALA A 237 6.49 -12.93 -3.33
CA ALA A 237 6.23 -14.31 -2.89
C ALA A 237 6.00 -15.25 -4.08
N ALA A 238 5.35 -14.78 -5.17
CA ALA A 238 5.15 -15.56 -6.40
C ALA A 238 6.48 -15.88 -7.10
N GLU A 239 7.43 -14.95 -7.10
CA GLU A 239 8.78 -15.19 -7.63
C GLU A 239 9.46 -16.35 -6.89
N GLY A 240 9.44 -16.33 -5.56
CA GLY A 240 9.96 -17.42 -4.74
C GLY A 240 9.22 -18.74 -4.97
N ALA A 241 7.89 -18.69 -5.08
CA ALA A 241 7.08 -19.86 -5.41
C ALA A 241 7.50 -20.51 -6.73
N TYR A 242 7.69 -19.70 -7.76
CA TYR A 242 8.16 -20.19 -9.06
C TYR A 242 9.56 -20.83 -8.98
N GLN A 243 10.49 -20.22 -8.24
CA GLN A 243 11.84 -20.77 -8.04
C GLN A 243 11.79 -22.15 -7.38
N ALA A 244 10.95 -22.33 -6.34
CA ALA A 244 10.79 -23.62 -5.68
C ALA A 244 10.16 -24.67 -6.61
N LEU A 245 9.13 -24.30 -7.37
CA LEU A 245 8.50 -25.16 -8.37
C LEU A 245 9.50 -25.61 -9.44
N LYS A 246 10.32 -24.69 -9.96
CA LYS A 246 11.36 -24.98 -10.94
C LYS A 246 12.39 -25.96 -10.40
N LYS A 247 12.85 -25.76 -9.15
CA LYS A 247 13.75 -26.70 -8.45
C LYS A 247 13.12 -28.09 -8.31
N ALA A 248 11.81 -28.18 -8.11
CA ALA A 248 11.06 -29.42 -8.01
C ALA A 248 10.64 -30.03 -9.38
N GLY A 249 10.89 -29.35 -10.50
CA GLY A 249 10.46 -29.76 -11.85
C GLY A 249 8.94 -29.71 -12.05
N LYS A 250 8.24 -28.84 -11.33
CA LYS A 250 6.76 -28.73 -11.30
C LYS A 250 6.22 -27.41 -11.87
N GLU A 251 7.08 -26.54 -12.37
CA GLU A 251 6.73 -25.20 -12.84
C GLU A 251 5.69 -25.18 -13.98
N LYS A 252 5.59 -26.25 -14.76
CA LYS A 252 4.62 -26.35 -15.86
C LYS A 252 3.26 -26.90 -15.44
N GLY A 253 3.13 -27.43 -14.23
CA GLY A 253 1.91 -28.11 -13.76
C GLY A 253 1.16 -27.35 -12.68
N VAL A 254 1.67 -26.21 -12.21
CA VAL A 254 1.10 -25.44 -11.11
C VAL A 254 0.76 -24.04 -11.58
N LEU A 255 -0.51 -23.67 -11.42
CA LEU A 255 -1.00 -22.32 -11.72
C LEU A 255 -0.66 -21.37 -10.57
N ILE A 256 0.09 -20.30 -10.83
CA ILE A 256 0.37 -19.24 -9.85
C ILE A 256 -0.53 -18.05 -10.16
N VAL A 257 -1.20 -17.52 -9.15
CA VAL A 257 -1.92 -16.24 -9.18
C VAL A 257 -1.42 -15.31 -8.07
N SER A 258 -1.43 -14.01 -8.33
CA SER A 258 -0.80 -13.04 -7.44
C SER A 258 -1.53 -11.69 -7.41
N VAL A 259 -1.01 -10.78 -6.61
CA VAL A 259 -1.42 -9.38 -6.52
C VAL A 259 -0.15 -8.51 -6.59
N ASP A 260 -0.22 -7.37 -7.19
CA ASP A 260 0.60 -6.16 -7.18
C ASP A 260 0.57 -5.45 -8.54
N GLY A 261 0.88 -6.15 -9.64
CA GLY A 261 0.96 -5.55 -10.97
C GLY A 261 2.16 -4.63 -11.15
N GLY A 262 3.27 -4.91 -10.46
CA GLY A 262 4.56 -4.30 -10.73
C GLY A 262 5.09 -4.71 -12.10
N CYS A 263 5.99 -3.91 -12.70
CA CYS A 263 6.50 -4.23 -14.03
C CYS A 263 7.20 -5.61 -14.12
N PRO A 264 7.94 -6.08 -13.09
CA PRO A 264 8.43 -7.46 -13.07
C PRO A 264 7.32 -8.52 -13.04
N GLY A 265 6.24 -8.26 -12.27
CA GLY A 265 5.09 -9.16 -12.20
C GLY A 265 4.32 -9.22 -13.51
N ILE A 266 4.10 -8.08 -14.18
CA ILE A 266 3.50 -8.03 -15.52
C ILE A 266 4.37 -8.78 -16.53
N ALA A 267 5.70 -8.65 -16.46
CA ALA A 267 6.61 -9.46 -17.29
C ALA A 267 6.47 -10.96 -17.00
N SER A 268 6.21 -11.35 -15.74
CA SER A 268 5.95 -12.73 -15.33
C SER A 268 4.60 -13.25 -15.87
N VAL A 269 3.57 -12.39 -15.96
CA VAL A 269 2.32 -12.73 -16.65
C VAL A 269 2.58 -12.97 -18.14
N LYS A 270 3.29 -12.04 -18.79
CA LYS A 270 3.62 -12.15 -20.23
C LYS A 270 4.43 -13.40 -20.55
N SER A 271 5.29 -13.85 -19.66
CA SER A 271 6.09 -15.09 -19.85
C SER A 271 5.36 -16.36 -19.41
N GLY A 272 4.15 -16.25 -18.85
CA GLY A 272 3.36 -17.39 -18.37
C GLY A 272 3.83 -17.98 -17.02
N VAL A 273 4.71 -17.29 -16.30
CA VAL A 273 5.13 -17.68 -14.94
C VAL A 273 4.01 -17.44 -13.93
N ILE A 274 3.37 -16.27 -14.01
CA ILE A 274 2.14 -15.96 -13.29
C ILE A 274 1.00 -16.01 -14.28
N GLY A 275 -0.08 -16.72 -13.96
CA GLY A 275 -1.25 -16.80 -14.82
C GLY A 275 -2.08 -15.52 -14.84
N ALA A 276 -2.25 -14.92 -13.68
CA ALA A 276 -2.90 -13.62 -13.51
C ALA A 276 -2.41 -12.91 -12.26
N THR A 277 -2.39 -11.56 -12.29
CA THR A 277 -2.11 -10.71 -11.15
C THR A 277 -3.14 -9.58 -11.06
N SER A 278 -3.57 -9.22 -9.86
CA SER A 278 -4.39 -8.03 -9.62
C SER A 278 -3.50 -6.83 -9.42
N GLN A 279 -3.52 -5.90 -10.40
CA GLN A 279 -2.66 -4.72 -10.42
C GLN A 279 -3.23 -3.60 -9.54
N GLN A 280 -2.37 -3.06 -8.67
CA GLN A 280 -2.66 -1.95 -7.76
C GLN A 280 -1.72 -0.77 -7.98
N TYR A 281 -2.00 0.40 -7.36
CA TYR A 281 -1.41 1.68 -7.74
C TYR A 281 -0.78 2.44 -6.56
N PRO A 282 0.40 2.02 -6.05
CA PRO A 282 1.06 2.62 -4.87
C PRO A 282 1.43 4.09 -5.05
N LEU A 283 1.84 4.50 -6.26
CA LEU A 283 2.14 5.91 -6.56
C LEU A 283 0.89 6.78 -6.38
N LEU A 284 -0.28 6.30 -6.84
CA LEU A 284 -1.55 7.02 -6.71
C LEU A 284 -1.98 7.13 -5.24
N MET A 285 -1.85 6.05 -4.47
CA MET A 285 -2.15 6.07 -3.02
C MET A 285 -1.37 7.18 -2.32
N ALA A 286 -0.06 7.22 -2.54
CA ALA A 286 0.82 8.19 -1.90
C ALA A 286 0.62 9.62 -2.40
N SER A 287 0.48 9.82 -3.72
CA SER A 287 0.26 11.16 -4.29
C SER A 287 -1.06 11.77 -3.80
N LYS A 288 -2.13 10.98 -3.73
CA LYS A 288 -3.42 11.41 -3.16
C LYS A 288 -3.31 11.71 -1.66
N GLY A 289 -2.49 10.96 -0.94
CA GLY A 289 -2.18 11.23 0.46
C GLY A 289 -1.51 12.59 0.67
N ILE A 290 -0.52 12.92 -0.15
CA ILE A 290 0.14 14.24 -0.11
C ILE A 290 -0.83 15.38 -0.47
N GLU A 291 -1.68 15.19 -1.49
CA GLU A 291 -2.75 16.15 -1.83
C GLU A 291 -3.66 16.43 -0.64
N ALA A 292 -4.09 15.39 0.05
CA ALA A 292 -4.94 15.51 1.23
C ALA A 292 -4.25 16.24 2.39
N ILE A 293 -2.97 15.97 2.65
CA ILE A 293 -2.20 16.69 3.67
C ILE A 293 -2.04 18.17 3.31
N ALA A 294 -1.77 18.48 2.05
CA ALA A 294 -1.68 19.87 1.58
C ALA A 294 -3.00 20.64 1.77
N ALA A 295 -4.14 20.00 1.44
CA ALA A 295 -5.48 20.57 1.64
C ALA A 295 -5.78 20.77 3.14
N TRP A 296 -5.50 19.75 3.97
CA TRP A 296 -5.64 19.84 5.42
C TRP A 296 -4.84 20.99 6.03
N ALA A 297 -3.57 21.12 5.62
CA ALA A 297 -2.71 22.19 6.12
C ALA A 297 -3.16 23.58 5.68
N LYS A 298 -3.79 23.70 4.51
CA LYS A 298 -4.25 24.96 3.94
C LYS A 298 -5.53 25.47 4.59
N ASP A 299 -6.53 24.63 4.74
CA ASP A 299 -7.88 25.03 5.11
C ASP A 299 -8.64 24.04 6.01
N GLY A 300 -8.00 22.96 6.46
CA GLY A 300 -8.61 21.94 7.29
C GLY A 300 -9.52 20.95 6.52
N THR A 301 -9.45 20.92 5.18
CA THR A 301 -10.24 20.00 4.38
C THR A 301 -9.75 18.57 4.58
N LYS A 302 -10.64 17.68 5.02
CA LYS A 302 -10.37 16.23 5.13
C LYS A 302 -10.69 15.51 3.82
N PRO A 303 -9.93 14.44 3.50
CA PRO A 303 -10.27 13.59 2.36
C PRO A 303 -11.60 12.86 2.58
N SER A 304 -12.29 12.52 1.47
CA SER A 304 -13.52 11.74 1.47
C SER A 304 -13.28 10.32 0.93
N ALA A 305 -14.06 9.37 1.41
CA ALA A 305 -14.09 8.01 0.87
C ALA A 305 -14.69 7.99 -0.55
N SER A 306 -14.40 6.94 -1.30
CA SER A 306 -15.09 6.66 -2.56
C SER A 306 -16.57 6.31 -2.31
N GLU A 307 -17.42 6.58 -3.29
CA GLU A 307 -18.87 6.34 -3.16
C GLU A 307 -19.16 4.87 -2.77
N GLY A 308 -19.97 4.68 -1.73
CA GLY A 308 -20.34 3.37 -1.21
C GLY A 308 -19.27 2.65 -0.37
N LEU A 309 -18.10 3.27 -0.16
CA LEU A 309 -17.00 2.70 0.61
C LEU A 309 -16.67 3.55 1.84
N ASN A 310 -15.94 2.96 2.80
CA ASN A 310 -15.39 3.66 3.96
C ASN A 310 -13.91 4.04 3.79
N PHE A 311 -13.36 3.89 2.59
CA PHE A 311 -11.99 4.24 2.21
C PHE A 311 -11.96 4.85 0.80
N PHE A 312 -10.85 5.50 0.43
CA PHE A 312 -10.61 5.97 -0.92
C PHE A 312 -10.01 4.83 -1.74
N ASN A 313 -10.78 4.30 -2.69
CA ASN A 313 -10.37 3.21 -3.57
C ASN A 313 -9.53 3.75 -4.72
N THR A 314 -8.28 3.30 -4.82
CA THR A 314 -7.37 3.65 -5.92
C THR A 314 -7.55 2.78 -7.17
N GLY A 315 -8.47 1.81 -7.11
CA GLY A 315 -8.77 0.91 -8.21
C GLY A 315 -7.94 -0.36 -8.20
N VAL A 316 -8.38 -1.33 -8.99
CA VAL A 316 -7.71 -2.60 -9.26
C VAL A 316 -8.04 -3.08 -10.68
N ASN A 317 -7.07 -3.67 -11.37
CA ASN A 317 -7.29 -4.37 -12.64
C ASN A 317 -6.70 -5.77 -12.58
N LEU A 318 -7.43 -6.76 -13.03
CA LEU A 318 -6.88 -8.08 -13.28
C LEU A 318 -6.06 -8.04 -14.57
N VAL A 319 -4.80 -8.46 -14.50
CA VAL A 319 -3.91 -8.56 -15.68
C VAL A 319 -3.65 -10.02 -15.98
N THR A 320 -3.96 -10.43 -17.23
CA THR A 320 -3.71 -11.78 -17.74
C THR A 320 -3.72 -11.80 -19.26
N ASP A 321 -2.86 -12.60 -19.88
CA ASP A 321 -2.88 -12.85 -21.34
C ASP A 321 -3.78 -14.03 -21.73
N SER A 322 -4.47 -14.63 -20.75
CA SER A 322 -5.44 -15.71 -20.94
C SER A 322 -6.79 -15.30 -20.36
N PRO A 323 -7.55 -14.40 -21.03
CA PRO A 323 -8.80 -13.88 -20.48
C PRO A 323 -9.83 -15.00 -20.28
N ALA A 324 -10.55 -14.95 -19.17
CA ALA A 324 -11.60 -15.92 -18.84
C ALA A 324 -13.00 -15.30 -19.03
N ALA A 325 -13.94 -16.06 -19.55
CA ALA A 325 -15.30 -15.60 -19.79
C ALA A 325 -15.97 -15.11 -18.48
N GLY A 326 -16.55 -13.92 -18.51
CA GLY A 326 -17.24 -13.32 -17.37
C GLY A 326 -16.32 -12.74 -16.27
N VAL A 327 -14.99 -12.72 -16.49
CA VAL A 327 -14.02 -12.09 -15.59
C VAL A 327 -13.37 -10.90 -16.29
N PRO A 328 -13.68 -9.66 -15.90
CA PRO A 328 -13.05 -8.47 -16.48
C PRO A 328 -11.53 -8.53 -16.30
N SER A 329 -10.77 -8.26 -17.36
CA SER A 329 -9.31 -8.26 -17.32
C SER A 329 -8.73 -7.37 -18.42
N ILE A 330 -7.48 -6.96 -18.25
CA ILE A 330 -6.64 -6.33 -19.26
C ILE A 330 -5.48 -7.28 -19.59
N ASP A 331 -4.89 -7.15 -20.77
CA ASP A 331 -3.71 -7.92 -21.15
C ASP A 331 -2.41 -7.36 -20.55
N SER A 332 -1.30 -8.10 -20.68
CA SER A 332 0.00 -7.67 -20.19
C SER A 332 0.54 -6.43 -20.91
N THR A 333 0.09 -6.14 -22.13
CA THR A 333 0.47 -4.91 -22.86
C THR A 333 -0.10 -3.70 -22.15
N LYS A 334 -1.41 -3.74 -21.86
CA LYS A 334 -2.06 -2.67 -21.10
C LYS A 334 -1.57 -2.61 -19.65
N GLY A 335 -1.34 -3.75 -19.02
CA GLY A 335 -0.73 -3.84 -17.70
C GLY A 335 0.65 -3.16 -17.64
N THR A 336 1.47 -3.30 -18.69
CA THR A 336 2.79 -2.64 -18.80
C THR A 336 2.68 -1.11 -18.85
N GLU A 337 1.65 -0.55 -19.49
CA GLU A 337 1.43 0.90 -19.51
C GLU A 337 1.09 1.48 -18.12
N LEU A 338 0.56 0.66 -17.24
CA LEU A 338 0.06 1.03 -15.92
C LEU A 338 0.97 0.56 -14.79
N CYS A 339 1.94 -0.31 -15.07
CA CYS A 339 2.80 -0.91 -14.05
C CYS A 339 3.78 0.10 -13.42
N TRP A 340 4.33 -0.31 -12.31
CA TRP A 340 5.30 0.43 -11.52
C TRP A 340 6.48 -0.49 -11.14
N GLY A 341 7.69 0.06 -11.02
CA GLY A 341 8.87 -0.72 -10.63
C GLY A 341 9.98 -0.71 -11.66
#